data_afde9cc3011fe52c3ac9e932fdedc913
#
_entry.id   afde9cc3011fe52c3ac9e932fdedc913
#
_cell.length_a   1.000
_cell.length_b   1.000
_cell.length_c   1.000
_cell.angle_alpha   90.00
_cell.angle_beta   90.00
_cell.angle_gamma   90.00
#
_symmetry.space_group_name_H-M   'P 1'
#
loop_
_entity.id
_entity.type
_entity.pdbx_description
1 polymer ?
#
loop_
_entity_poly.entity_id
_entity_poly.type
_entity_poly.pdbx_seq_one_letter_code
_entity_poly.pdbx_strand_id
1 'polypeptide(L)'
;MKNNLQALREYQSRVDLSELEKSIYISIDRLTVILDRDNCSLRRIFWELRNSIDSIIQEFSIQTNLKEDYFTLYKMINEDSINLIFFQLSTYGGYQVIRLDFNPNSLKEFGGLQVWRQIMNYVRLNGLDVRLSRLDLAFDIFNRPEIVFLQHIKGGVSHKIFYGRGGNIESKYWGASGSNVQVRLYDKNIEVLSHKRADKLNIESKPFWWRLEFQLRTKAINAETISEISKRLENFSFFSLSSVPDDSKAFAYIFLHAPALLPELFPYLKPNTIRVKKTRLRKHLKAFDSNSFSLELQDALKKQTPRLNNELKQLIGEFIELTSKGEDIL
;
A
#
# COMPACT_ATOMS: atom_id res chain seq x y z
N MET A 1 3.91 -4.31 -24.80
CA MET A 1 4.59 -3.94 -23.54
C MET A 1 5.92 -3.22 -23.75
N LYS A 2 6.93 -3.80 -24.47
CA LYS A 2 8.24 -3.12 -24.70
C LYS A 2 8.09 -1.74 -25.36
N ASN A 3 7.25 -1.61 -26.37
CA ASN A 3 7.04 -0.35 -27.11
C ASN A 3 6.44 0.76 -26.22
N ASN A 4 5.48 0.43 -25.35
CA ASN A 4 4.85 1.43 -24.48
C ASN A 4 5.79 1.92 -23.38
N LEU A 5 6.62 1.03 -22.82
CA LEU A 5 7.64 1.43 -21.82
C LEU A 5 8.73 2.29 -22.45
N GLN A 6 9.14 1.96 -23.68
CA GLN A 6 10.13 2.77 -24.41
C GLN A 6 9.55 4.16 -24.72
N ALA A 7 8.33 4.24 -25.25
CA ALA A 7 7.66 5.50 -25.54
C ALA A 7 7.51 6.37 -24.26
N LEU A 8 7.12 5.77 -23.12
CA LEU A 8 7.05 6.46 -21.84
C LEU A 8 8.41 7.05 -21.44
N ARG A 9 9.48 6.27 -21.53
CA ARG A 9 10.84 6.73 -21.15
C ARG A 9 11.36 7.81 -22.09
N GLU A 10 11.10 7.70 -23.38
CA GLU A 10 11.44 8.73 -24.35
C GLU A 10 10.71 10.04 -24.05
N TYR A 11 9.42 9.99 -23.69
CA TYR A 11 8.67 11.17 -23.28
C TYR A 11 9.23 11.74 -21.97
N GLN A 12 9.44 10.91 -20.96
CA GLN A 12 10.00 11.32 -19.66
C GLN A 12 11.38 12.01 -19.78
N SER A 13 12.17 11.65 -20.79
CA SER A 13 13.49 12.27 -21.02
C SER A 13 13.46 13.66 -21.67
N ARG A 14 12.30 14.05 -22.24
CA ARG A 14 12.16 15.30 -23.01
C ARG A 14 11.22 16.31 -22.37
N VAL A 15 10.35 15.85 -21.49
CA VAL A 15 9.31 16.71 -20.87
C VAL A 15 9.91 17.67 -19.88
N ASP A 16 9.45 18.93 -19.91
CA ASP A 16 9.79 19.91 -18.89
C ASP A 16 8.89 19.71 -17.66
N LEU A 17 9.50 19.30 -16.55
CA LEU A 17 8.78 19.07 -15.29
C LEU A 17 8.17 20.32 -14.68
N SER A 18 8.64 21.50 -15.07
CA SER A 18 8.07 22.77 -14.58
C SER A 18 6.69 23.09 -15.14
N GLU A 19 6.37 22.52 -16.32
CA GLU A 19 5.08 22.70 -16.99
C GLU A 19 4.03 21.68 -16.54
N LEU A 20 4.42 20.65 -15.78
CA LEU A 20 3.52 19.60 -15.36
C LEU A 20 2.91 19.87 -13.98
N GLU A 21 1.59 19.66 -13.88
CA GLU A 21 0.90 19.73 -12.59
C GLU A 21 1.40 18.63 -11.65
N LYS A 22 1.88 19.04 -10.49
CA LYS A 22 2.30 18.14 -9.41
C LYS A 22 1.14 17.91 -8.47
N SER A 23 0.77 16.67 -8.25
CA SER A 23 -0.37 16.36 -7.38
C SER A 23 -0.17 15.07 -6.59
N ILE A 24 -0.86 14.98 -5.45
CA ILE A 24 -0.89 13.81 -4.57
C ILE A 24 -2.35 13.44 -4.34
N TYR A 25 -2.70 12.23 -4.75
CA TYR A 25 -4.01 11.65 -4.49
C TYR A 25 -3.86 10.47 -3.54
N ILE A 26 -4.74 10.39 -2.52
CA ILE A 26 -4.67 9.32 -1.52
C ILE A 26 -5.94 8.48 -1.60
N SER A 27 -5.78 7.16 -1.58
CA SER A 27 -6.90 6.22 -1.66
C SER A 27 -6.69 5.01 -0.76
N ILE A 28 -7.79 4.37 -0.38
CA ILE A 28 -7.77 3.04 0.22
C ILE A 28 -7.59 2.04 -0.91
N ASP A 29 -6.41 1.40 -0.97
CA ASP A 29 -6.04 0.52 -2.08
C ASP A 29 -6.40 -0.95 -1.82
N ARG A 30 -6.42 -1.37 -0.54
CA ARG A 30 -6.81 -2.73 -0.16
C ARG A 30 -7.40 -2.77 1.23
N LEU A 31 -8.45 -3.56 1.38
CA LEU A 31 -9.04 -3.94 2.65
C LEU A 31 -9.07 -5.45 2.78
N THR A 32 -8.74 -5.95 3.97
CA THR A 32 -9.07 -7.32 4.36
C THR A 32 -9.96 -7.27 5.60
N VAL A 33 -11.14 -7.80 5.44
CA VAL A 33 -12.17 -7.91 6.48
C VAL A 33 -12.22 -9.35 6.94
N ILE A 34 -12.30 -9.55 8.25
CA ILE A 34 -12.54 -10.85 8.89
C ILE A 34 -13.94 -10.82 9.46
N LEU A 35 -14.69 -11.86 9.15
CA LEU A 35 -15.98 -12.14 9.75
C LEU A 35 -15.81 -13.33 10.67
N ASP A 36 -16.30 -13.21 11.90
CA ASP A 36 -16.33 -14.31 12.86
C ASP A 36 -17.64 -14.30 13.66
N ARG A 37 -17.84 -15.34 14.45
CA ARG A 37 -18.98 -15.47 15.37
C ARG A 37 -18.63 -16.56 16.37
N ASP A 38 -18.83 -16.23 17.64
CA ASP A 38 -18.58 -17.17 18.72
C ASP A 38 -19.49 -18.41 18.64
N ASN A 39 -18.91 -19.58 18.93
CA ASN A 39 -19.60 -20.86 19.07
C ASN A 39 -20.45 -21.29 17.85
N CYS A 40 -20.08 -20.86 16.64
CA CYS A 40 -20.80 -21.18 15.41
C CYS A 40 -19.90 -21.83 14.36
N SER A 41 -20.43 -22.82 13.64
CA SER A 41 -19.77 -23.30 12.43
C SER A 41 -19.99 -22.32 11.28
N LEU A 42 -18.93 -21.59 10.94
CA LEU A 42 -18.98 -20.59 9.85
C LEU A 42 -19.01 -21.24 8.45
N ARG A 43 -18.73 -22.55 8.33
CA ARG A 43 -18.73 -23.23 7.04
C ARG A 43 -20.10 -23.16 6.34
N ARG A 44 -21.17 -23.36 7.11
CA ARG A 44 -22.53 -23.24 6.58
C ARG A 44 -22.82 -21.81 6.12
N ILE A 45 -22.53 -20.82 6.95
CA ILE A 45 -22.75 -19.39 6.66
C ILE A 45 -21.93 -18.97 5.43
N PHE A 46 -20.69 -19.47 5.30
CA PHE A 46 -19.82 -19.18 4.15
C PHE A 46 -20.44 -19.62 2.82
N TRP A 47 -21.01 -20.85 2.77
CA TRP A 47 -21.62 -21.35 1.55
C TRP A 47 -23.02 -20.76 1.30
N GLU A 48 -23.77 -20.44 2.34
CA GLU A 48 -25.02 -19.69 2.22
C GLU A 48 -24.76 -18.26 1.69
N LEU A 49 -23.71 -17.58 2.17
CA LEU A 49 -23.28 -16.29 1.65
C LEU A 49 -22.92 -16.39 0.15
N ARG A 50 -22.14 -17.37 -0.25
CA ARG A 50 -21.81 -17.62 -1.65
C ARG A 50 -23.05 -17.78 -2.52
N ASN A 51 -24.01 -18.60 -2.09
CA ASN A 51 -25.26 -18.83 -2.82
C ASN A 51 -26.15 -17.57 -2.86
N SER A 52 -26.19 -16.80 -1.78
CA SER A 52 -26.88 -15.52 -1.74
C SER A 52 -26.30 -14.52 -2.74
N ILE A 53 -24.98 -14.44 -2.87
CA ILE A 53 -24.34 -13.58 -3.86
C ILE A 53 -24.70 -14.06 -5.28
N ASP A 54 -24.62 -15.37 -5.56
CA ASP A 54 -24.92 -15.97 -6.87
C ASP A 54 -26.33 -15.62 -7.38
N SER A 55 -27.29 -15.51 -6.46
CA SER A 55 -28.68 -15.16 -6.79
C SER A 55 -28.91 -13.70 -7.19
N ILE A 56 -27.94 -12.83 -6.92
CA ILE A 56 -28.07 -11.37 -7.05
C ILE A 56 -27.26 -10.82 -8.23
N ILE A 57 -26.21 -11.54 -8.64
CA ILE A 57 -25.26 -11.07 -9.64
C ILE A 57 -25.77 -11.35 -11.05
N GLN A 58 -26.02 -10.27 -11.82
CA GLN A 58 -26.30 -10.37 -13.27
C GLN A 58 -25.07 -10.10 -14.13
N GLU A 59 -24.15 -9.25 -13.65
CA GLU A 59 -22.98 -8.78 -14.41
C GLU A 59 -21.63 -9.35 -13.91
N PHE A 60 -21.67 -10.17 -12.86
CA PHE A 60 -20.49 -10.74 -12.23
C PHE A 60 -20.52 -12.26 -12.31
N SER A 61 -19.41 -12.89 -12.05
CA SER A 61 -19.27 -14.34 -12.02
C SER A 61 -18.56 -14.78 -10.75
N ILE A 62 -18.80 -16.02 -10.32
CA ILE A 62 -18.14 -16.62 -9.15
C ILE A 62 -17.30 -17.79 -9.59
N GLN A 63 -16.01 -17.75 -9.27
CA GLN A 63 -15.11 -18.87 -9.36
C GLN A 63 -14.96 -19.51 -7.98
N THR A 64 -15.22 -20.81 -7.84
CA THR A 64 -15.21 -21.53 -6.58
C THR A 64 -14.15 -22.62 -6.57
N ASN A 65 -13.42 -22.74 -5.46
CA ASN A 65 -12.55 -23.88 -5.16
C ASN A 65 -13.03 -24.56 -3.87
N LEU A 66 -13.69 -25.70 -4.02
CA LEU A 66 -14.26 -26.47 -2.91
C LEU A 66 -13.19 -27.14 -2.04
N LYS A 67 -12.00 -27.44 -2.59
CA LYS A 67 -10.93 -28.12 -1.83
C LYS A 67 -10.23 -27.18 -0.86
N GLU A 68 -10.13 -25.90 -1.22
CA GLU A 68 -9.42 -24.88 -0.45
C GLU A 68 -10.37 -23.91 0.26
N ASP A 69 -11.67 -24.19 0.25
CA ASP A 69 -12.71 -23.39 0.90
C ASP A 69 -12.61 -21.91 0.55
N TYR A 70 -12.50 -21.56 -0.74
CA TYR A 70 -12.56 -20.18 -1.20
C TYR A 70 -13.43 -20.03 -2.45
N PHE A 71 -13.88 -18.79 -2.65
CA PHE A 71 -14.44 -18.34 -3.92
C PHE A 71 -14.06 -16.89 -4.21
N THR A 72 -14.11 -16.53 -5.48
CA THR A 72 -13.79 -15.16 -5.94
C THR A 72 -14.94 -14.63 -6.77
N LEU A 73 -15.41 -13.44 -6.42
CA LEU A 73 -16.28 -12.63 -7.25
C LEU A 73 -15.42 -11.86 -8.27
N TYR A 74 -15.72 -11.98 -9.54
CA TYR A 74 -15.01 -11.30 -10.60
C TYR A 74 -15.94 -10.74 -11.67
N LYS A 75 -15.45 -9.80 -12.45
CA LYS A 75 -16.10 -9.27 -13.65
C LYS A 75 -15.27 -9.58 -14.89
N MET A 76 -15.92 -10.04 -15.96
CA MET A 76 -15.27 -10.20 -17.26
C MET A 76 -15.29 -8.87 -18.00
N ILE A 77 -14.13 -8.45 -18.52
CA ILE A 77 -13.99 -7.25 -19.35
C ILE A 77 -13.04 -7.63 -20.50
N ASN A 78 -13.56 -7.64 -21.73
CA ASN A 78 -12.76 -7.91 -22.93
C ASN A 78 -11.81 -9.13 -22.79
N GLU A 79 -12.31 -10.29 -22.45
CA GLU A 79 -11.57 -11.55 -22.25
C GLU A 79 -10.70 -11.62 -20.98
N ASP A 80 -10.46 -10.51 -20.29
CA ASP A 80 -9.74 -10.50 -19.02
C ASP A 80 -10.72 -10.60 -17.83
N SER A 81 -10.36 -11.39 -16.81
CA SER A 81 -11.10 -11.45 -15.56
C SER A 81 -10.52 -10.47 -14.53
N ILE A 82 -11.36 -9.63 -13.94
CA ILE A 82 -10.97 -8.71 -12.90
C ILE A 82 -11.56 -9.21 -11.58
N ASN A 83 -10.69 -9.67 -10.69
CA ASN A 83 -11.09 -10.09 -9.35
C ASN A 83 -11.54 -8.87 -8.53
N LEU A 84 -12.75 -8.93 -7.98
CA LEU A 84 -13.35 -7.85 -7.18
C LEU A 84 -13.27 -8.14 -5.70
N ILE A 85 -13.71 -9.33 -5.27
CA ILE A 85 -13.69 -9.74 -3.87
C ILE A 85 -13.26 -11.20 -3.81
N PHE A 86 -12.25 -11.47 -3.00
CA PHE A 86 -11.81 -12.82 -2.66
C PHE A 86 -12.39 -13.20 -1.29
N PHE A 87 -12.97 -14.38 -1.20
CA PHE A 87 -13.57 -14.96 0.01
C PHE A 87 -12.85 -16.26 0.35
N GLN A 88 -12.49 -16.42 1.61
CA GLN A 88 -11.85 -17.64 2.10
C GLN A 88 -12.35 -17.99 3.48
N LEU A 89 -12.75 -19.25 3.67
CA LEU A 89 -12.96 -19.82 4.99
C LEU A 89 -11.62 -20.38 5.49
N SER A 90 -11.18 -19.89 6.64
CA SER A 90 -9.92 -20.33 7.25
C SER A 90 -10.16 -20.84 8.66
N THR A 91 -9.35 -21.80 9.09
CA THR A 91 -9.41 -22.36 10.45
C THR A 91 -8.06 -22.13 11.13
N TYR A 92 -8.06 -21.45 12.25
CA TYR A 92 -6.87 -21.15 13.06
C TYR A 92 -7.11 -21.66 14.49
N GLY A 93 -6.29 -22.62 14.96
CA GLY A 93 -6.39 -23.10 16.34
C GLY A 93 -7.78 -23.61 16.75
N GLY A 94 -8.56 -24.16 15.79
CA GLY A 94 -9.93 -24.61 16.02
C GLY A 94 -11.00 -23.54 15.78
N TYR A 95 -10.64 -22.29 15.60
CA TYR A 95 -11.59 -21.21 15.27
C TYR A 95 -11.72 -21.03 13.76
N GLN A 96 -12.95 -20.92 13.29
CA GLN A 96 -13.24 -20.59 11.88
C GLN A 96 -13.39 -19.09 11.72
N VAL A 97 -12.90 -18.56 10.62
CA VAL A 97 -13.11 -17.16 10.20
C VAL A 97 -13.36 -17.11 8.71
N ILE A 98 -14.19 -16.17 8.28
CA ILE A 98 -14.37 -15.85 6.85
C ILE A 98 -13.55 -14.59 6.57
N ARG A 99 -12.61 -14.70 5.64
CA ARG A 99 -11.78 -13.60 5.18
C ARG A 99 -12.32 -13.06 3.86
N LEU A 100 -12.50 -11.76 3.79
CA LEU A 100 -12.83 -11.01 2.57
C LEU A 100 -11.66 -10.09 2.25
N ASP A 101 -11.20 -10.12 1.00
CA ASP A 101 -10.05 -9.33 0.55
C ASP A 101 -10.41 -8.64 -0.76
N PHE A 102 -10.30 -7.31 -0.83
CA PHE A 102 -10.69 -6.53 -2.00
C PHE A 102 -9.99 -5.18 -2.10
N ASN A 103 -9.98 -4.63 -3.32
CA ASN A 103 -9.58 -3.25 -3.58
C ASN A 103 -10.85 -2.38 -3.71
N PRO A 104 -11.08 -1.41 -2.81
CA PRO A 104 -12.26 -0.54 -2.86
C PRO A 104 -12.38 0.25 -4.15
N ASN A 105 -11.26 0.70 -4.74
CA ASN A 105 -11.27 1.45 -5.99
C ASN A 105 -11.74 0.57 -7.15
N SER A 106 -11.24 -0.68 -7.24
CA SER A 106 -11.70 -1.62 -8.27
C SER A 106 -13.17 -1.99 -8.07
N LEU A 107 -13.58 -2.21 -6.82
CA LEU A 107 -14.97 -2.50 -6.50
C LEU A 107 -15.91 -1.36 -6.98
N LYS A 108 -15.50 -0.12 -6.76
CA LYS A 108 -16.22 1.09 -7.18
C LYS A 108 -16.19 1.26 -8.70
N GLU A 109 -15.02 1.13 -9.32
CA GLU A 109 -14.80 1.29 -10.76
C GLU A 109 -15.66 0.32 -11.58
N PHE A 110 -15.79 -0.93 -11.11
CA PHE A 110 -16.49 -1.98 -11.86
C PHE A 110 -17.93 -2.25 -11.39
N GLY A 111 -18.52 -1.37 -10.58
CA GLY A 111 -19.92 -1.44 -10.18
C GLY A 111 -20.23 -2.42 -9.04
N GLY A 112 -19.20 -2.96 -8.36
CA GLY A 112 -19.37 -3.97 -7.30
C GLY A 112 -19.87 -3.44 -5.96
N LEU A 113 -20.04 -2.12 -5.77
CA LEU A 113 -20.48 -1.54 -4.49
C LEU A 113 -21.87 -1.99 -4.06
N GLN A 114 -22.77 -2.26 -4.99
CA GLN A 114 -24.11 -2.75 -4.65
C GLN A 114 -24.03 -4.17 -4.09
N VAL A 115 -23.24 -5.04 -4.72
CA VAL A 115 -22.99 -6.39 -4.22
C VAL A 115 -22.34 -6.35 -2.84
N TRP A 116 -21.37 -5.46 -2.63
CA TRP A 116 -20.74 -5.25 -1.33
C TRP A 116 -21.76 -4.88 -0.25
N ARG A 117 -22.66 -3.94 -0.52
CA ARG A 117 -23.72 -3.56 0.42
C ARG A 117 -24.63 -4.75 0.79
N GLN A 118 -24.95 -5.61 -0.17
CA GLN A 118 -25.75 -6.80 0.07
C GLN A 118 -25.00 -7.83 0.92
N ILE A 119 -23.69 -8.01 0.68
CA ILE A 119 -22.82 -8.82 1.52
C ILE A 119 -22.82 -8.29 2.96
N MET A 120 -22.62 -7.00 3.16
CA MET A 120 -22.61 -6.41 4.50
C MET A 120 -23.98 -6.47 5.18
N ASN A 121 -25.07 -6.38 4.42
CA ASN A 121 -26.41 -6.61 4.97
C ASN A 121 -26.61 -8.08 5.40
N TYR A 122 -26.16 -9.04 4.59
CA TYR A 122 -26.19 -10.46 4.96
C TYR A 122 -25.36 -10.71 6.24
N VAL A 123 -24.17 -10.14 6.34
CA VAL A 123 -23.29 -10.21 7.52
C VAL A 123 -24.02 -9.73 8.76
N ARG A 124 -24.67 -8.56 8.68
CA ARG A 124 -25.45 -7.98 9.79
C ARG A 124 -26.65 -8.84 10.19
N LEU A 125 -27.41 -9.34 9.22
CA LEU A 125 -28.59 -10.17 9.49
C LEU A 125 -28.24 -11.51 10.16
N ASN A 126 -27.03 -12.02 9.90
CA ASN A 126 -26.54 -13.25 10.51
C ASN A 126 -25.75 -13.02 11.80
N GLY A 127 -25.68 -11.78 12.30
CA GLY A 127 -24.99 -11.44 13.54
C GLY A 127 -23.51 -11.82 13.53
N LEU A 128 -22.84 -11.60 12.40
CA LEU A 128 -21.40 -11.83 12.27
C LEU A 128 -20.64 -10.59 12.76
N ASP A 129 -19.64 -10.82 13.58
CA ASP A 129 -18.69 -9.78 13.96
C ASP A 129 -17.77 -9.44 12.80
N VAL A 130 -17.44 -8.15 12.67
CA VAL A 130 -16.65 -7.61 11.57
C VAL A 130 -15.42 -6.92 12.13
N ARG A 131 -14.24 -7.31 11.68
CA ARG A 131 -12.98 -6.63 12.05
C ARG A 131 -12.08 -6.46 10.85
N LEU A 132 -11.32 -5.36 10.83
CA LEU A 132 -10.27 -5.15 9.85
C LEU A 132 -9.02 -5.91 10.26
N SER A 133 -8.43 -6.66 9.31
CA SER A 133 -7.15 -7.31 9.49
C SER A 133 -6.05 -6.71 8.60
N ARG A 134 -6.44 -5.95 7.58
CA ARG A 134 -5.51 -5.22 6.70
C ARG A 134 -6.16 -3.96 6.14
N LEU A 135 -5.39 -2.89 6.13
CA LEU A 135 -5.69 -1.64 5.44
C LEU A 135 -4.44 -1.19 4.68
N ASP A 136 -4.56 -1.03 3.37
CA ASP A 136 -3.51 -0.43 2.56
C ASP A 136 -3.95 0.98 2.14
N LEU A 137 -3.18 1.99 2.53
CA LEU A 137 -3.38 3.37 2.12
C LEU A 137 -2.32 3.74 1.08
N ALA A 138 -2.76 4.13 -0.10
CA ALA A 138 -1.91 4.47 -1.22
C ALA A 138 -1.89 5.98 -1.47
N PHE A 139 -0.68 6.53 -1.64
CA PHE A 139 -0.41 7.89 -2.10
C PHE A 139 0.03 7.79 -3.56
N ASP A 140 -0.81 8.15 -4.49
CA ASP A 140 -0.46 8.33 -5.90
C ASP A 140 0.16 9.70 -6.08
N ILE A 141 1.42 9.71 -6.50
CA ILE A 141 2.27 10.89 -6.57
C ILE A 141 2.61 11.11 -8.03
N PHE A 142 2.13 12.22 -8.57
CA PHE A 142 2.26 12.54 -9.97
C PHE A 142 3.30 13.63 -10.20
N ASN A 143 4.12 13.43 -11.26
CA ASN A 143 5.09 14.38 -11.76
C ASN A 143 6.16 14.83 -10.73
N ARG A 144 6.53 13.87 -9.87
CA ARG A 144 7.55 14.00 -8.83
C ARG A 144 8.55 12.86 -8.92
N PRO A 145 9.41 12.79 -9.97
CA PRO A 145 10.38 11.70 -10.13
C PRO A 145 11.39 11.63 -8.99
N GLU A 146 11.65 12.75 -8.32
CA GLU A 146 12.53 12.84 -7.15
C GLU A 146 12.06 11.98 -5.97
N ILE A 147 10.80 11.50 -5.95
CA ILE A 147 10.29 10.61 -4.90
C ILE A 147 11.12 9.34 -4.76
N VAL A 148 11.80 8.93 -5.81
CA VAL A 148 12.73 7.79 -5.79
C VAL A 148 13.82 7.93 -4.72
N PHE A 149 14.14 9.17 -4.32
CA PHE A 149 15.12 9.46 -3.27
C PHE A 149 14.56 9.42 -1.85
N LEU A 150 13.26 9.15 -1.68
CA LEU A 150 12.66 8.95 -0.37
C LEU A 150 13.33 7.79 0.37
N GLN A 151 13.65 7.99 1.65
CA GLN A 151 14.30 7.01 2.51
C GLN A 151 13.67 7.00 3.89
N HIS A 152 13.64 5.82 4.51
CA HIS A 152 13.27 5.69 5.91
C HIS A 152 14.48 5.99 6.80
N ILE A 153 14.38 7.02 7.63
CA ILE A 153 15.51 7.53 8.44
C ILE A 153 15.67 6.87 9.80
N LYS A 154 14.62 6.18 10.29
CA LYS A 154 14.69 5.46 11.57
C LYS A 154 15.55 4.21 11.44
N GLY A 155 16.47 4.00 12.37
CA GLY A 155 17.31 2.79 12.40
C GLY A 155 16.50 1.53 12.76
N GLY A 156 17.03 0.36 12.36
CA GLY A 156 16.43 -0.95 12.72
C GLY A 156 15.27 -1.41 11.84
N VAL A 157 14.91 -0.63 10.81
CA VAL A 157 13.89 -1.03 9.84
C VAL A 157 14.58 -1.75 8.68
N SER A 158 14.15 -2.98 8.41
CA SER A 158 14.60 -3.71 7.22
C SER A 158 14.15 -2.99 5.95
N HIS A 159 14.97 -2.98 4.92
CA HIS A 159 14.60 -2.44 3.62
C HIS A 159 15.09 -3.32 2.47
N LYS A 160 14.40 -3.24 1.34
CA LYS A 160 14.77 -3.88 0.07
C LYS A 160 14.59 -2.88 -1.05
N ILE A 161 15.50 -2.91 -2.03
CA ILE A 161 15.42 -2.10 -3.24
C ILE A 161 15.49 -3.04 -4.43
N PHE A 162 14.58 -2.85 -5.37
CA PHE A 162 14.55 -3.60 -6.62
C PHE A 162 14.91 -2.67 -7.77
N TYR A 163 15.84 -3.13 -8.58
CA TYR A 163 16.33 -2.43 -9.75
C TYR A 163 15.81 -3.11 -11.01
N GLY A 164 15.35 -2.33 -11.95
CA GLY A 164 15.05 -2.79 -13.29
C GLY A 164 16.29 -3.11 -14.11
N ARG A 165 16.07 -3.64 -15.31
CA ARG A 165 17.17 -4.05 -16.22
C ARG A 165 18.14 -2.91 -16.58
N GLY A 166 17.67 -1.66 -16.57
CA GLY A 166 18.50 -0.47 -16.83
C GLY A 166 19.21 0.10 -15.59
N GLY A 167 19.18 -0.60 -14.45
CA GLY A 167 19.78 -0.12 -13.20
C GLY A 167 18.95 0.97 -12.47
N ASN A 168 17.79 1.34 -13.02
CA ASN A 168 16.90 2.29 -12.36
C ASN A 168 16.15 1.61 -11.22
N ILE A 169 15.90 2.34 -10.14
CA ILE A 169 15.07 1.86 -9.03
C ILE A 169 13.62 1.75 -9.52
N GLU A 170 13.02 0.57 -9.38
CA GLU A 170 11.62 0.33 -9.71
C GLU A 170 10.75 0.23 -8.46
N SER A 171 11.30 -0.29 -7.36
CA SER A 171 10.57 -0.32 -6.08
C SER A 171 11.49 -0.37 -4.86
N LYS A 172 10.96 0.13 -3.75
CA LYS A 172 11.57 0.09 -2.41
C LYS A 172 10.55 -0.42 -1.41
N TYR A 173 11.03 -1.19 -0.43
CA TYR A 173 10.21 -1.70 0.66
C TYR A 173 10.89 -1.40 1.99
N TRP A 174 10.11 -0.97 2.97
CA TRP A 174 10.53 -0.78 4.35
C TRP A 174 9.61 -1.58 5.28
N GLY A 175 10.21 -2.31 6.21
CA GLY A 175 9.53 -3.30 7.05
C GLY A 175 9.52 -4.70 6.42
N ALA A 176 9.50 -5.73 7.27
CA ALA A 176 9.40 -7.12 6.82
C ALA A 176 8.01 -7.42 6.25
N SER A 177 7.89 -8.42 5.38
CA SER A 177 6.61 -8.81 4.76
C SER A 177 5.55 -9.26 5.77
N GLY A 178 5.96 -9.78 6.95
CA GLY A 178 5.07 -10.18 8.05
C GLY A 178 4.87 -9.12 9.13
N SER A 179 5.49 -7.93 9.03
CA SER A 179 5.37 -6.89 10.04
C SER A 179 3.99 -6.25 10.07
N ASN A 180 3.61 -5.68 11.23
CA ASN A 180 2.34 -4.96 11.36
C ASN A 180 2.24 -3.75 10.41
N VAL A 181 3.39 -3.21 10.01
CA VAL A 181 3.49 -2.11 9.06
C VAL A 181 4.58 -2.42 8.04
N GLN A 182 4.20 -2.39 6.78
CA GLN A 182 5.13 -2.40 5.65
C GLN A 182 4.85 -1.19 4.77
N VAL A 183 5.90 -0.52 4.30
CA VAL A 183 5.76 0.59 3.37
C VAL A 183 6.41 0.21 2.05
N ARG A 184 5.75 0.53 0.95
CA ARG A 184 6.24 0.27 -0.41
C ARG A 184 6.24 1.57 -1.19
N LEU A 185 7.30 1.81 -1.95
CA LEU A 185 7.38 2.86 -2.96
C LEU A 185 7.68 2.18 -4.29
N TYR A 186 6.90 2.43 -5.32
CA TYR A 186 7.14 1.82 -6.63
C TYR A 186 6.65 2.68 -7.79
N ASP A 187 7.27 2.46 -8.95
CA ASP A 187 6.86 3.08 -10.22
C ASP A 187 5.55 2.44 -10.68
N LYS A 188 4.45 3.19 -10.53
CA LYS A 188 3.10 2.73 -10.87
C LYS A 188 2.90 2.60 -12.38
N ASN A 189 3.63 3.37 -13.20
CA ASN A 189 3.58 3.21 -14.65
C ASN A 189 4.09 1.83 -15.07
N ILE A 190 5.19 1.36 -14.46
CA ILE A 190 5.74 0.03 -14.75
C ILE A 190 4.76 -1.06 -14.33
N GLU A 191 4.15 -0.93 -13.15
CA GLU A 191 3.16 -1.90 -12.67
C GLU A 191 1.94 -1.97 -13.61
N VAL A 192 1.38 -0.82 -13.99
CA VAL A 192 0.23 -0.75 -14.91
C VAL A 192 0.56 -1.39 -16.26
N LEU A 193 1.76 -1.13 -16.80
CA LEU A 193 2.22 -1.74 -18.04
C LEU A 193 2.43 -3.26 -17.91
N SER A 194 2.92 -3.73 -16.77
CA SER A 194 3.12 -5.17 -16.51
C SER A 194 1.80 -5.94 -16.47
N HIS A 195 0.74 -5.30 -16.02
CA HIS A 195 -0.63 -5.84 -15.98
C HIS A 195 -1.43 -5.60 -17.29
N LYS A 196 -0.76 -5.19 -18.38
CA LYS A 196 -1.40 -4.91 -19.69
C LYS A 196 -2.50 -3.85 -19.66
N ARG A 197 -2.47 -2.96 -18.69
CA ARG A 197 -3.47 -1.90 -18.49
C ARG A 197 -2.95 -0.54 -18.98
N ALA A 198 -2.38 -0.52 -20.18
CA ALA A 198 -1.83 0.69 -20.79
C ALA A 198 -2.89 1.80 -21.00
N ASP A 199 -4.16 1.44 -21.07
CA ASP A 199 -5.32 2.34 -21.09
C ASP A 199 -5.40 3.27 -19.88
N LYS A 200 -4.81 2.87 -18.74
CA LYS A 200 -4.75 3.70 -17.52
C LYS A 200 -3.60 4.71 -17.51
N LEU A 201 -2.70 4.66 -18.47
CA LEU A 201 -1.60 5.59 -18.56
C LEU A 201 -2.04 6.90 -19.21
N ASN A 202 -1.75 8.00 -18.55
CA ASN A 202 -1.82 9.32 -19.13
C ASN A 202 -0.39 9.87 -19.25
N ILE A 203 0.30 9.49 -20.33
CA ILE A 203 1.70 9.81 -20.53
C ILE A 203 1.91 11.33 -20.70
N GLU A 204 0.96 12.04 -21.29
CA GLU A 204 1.09 13.47 -21.57
C GLU A 204 1.01 14.33 -20.31
N SER A 205 0.04 14.07 -19.44
CA SER A 205 -0.14 14.89 -18.22
C SER A 205 0.48 14.28 -16.96
N LYS A 206 0.68 12.95 -16.93
CA LYS A 206 1.18 12.20 -15.76
C LYS A 206 2.28 11.21 -16.14
N PRO A 207 3.36 11.64 -16.80
CA PRO A 207 4.44 10.75 -17.23
C PRO A 207 5.19 10.12 -16.04
N PHE A 208 5.19 10.76 -14.89
CA PHE A 208 5.78 10.23 -13.67
C PHE A 208 4.68 9.92 -12.67
N TRP A 209 4.37 8.63 -12.50
CA TRP A 209 3.41 8.14 -11.53
C TRP A 209 4.08 7.16 -10.59
N TRP A 210 4.36 7.62 -9.39
CA TRP A 210 4.87 6.80 -8.30
C TRP A 210 3.77 6.56 -7.28
N ARG A 211 3.84 5.42 -6.60
CA ARG A 211 2.93 5.11 -5.48
C ARG A 211 3.73 4.80 -4.23
N LEU A 212 3.43 5.54 -3.16
CA LEU A 212 3.86 5.23 -1.80
C LEU A 212 2.67 4.59 -1.08
N GLU A 213 2.84 3.37 -0.59
CA GLU A 213 1.76 2.59 0.00
C GLU A 213 2.12 2.15 1.41
N PHE A 214 1.24 2.45 2.36
CA PHE A 214 1.30 1.98 3.74
C PHE A 214 0.38 0.78 3.88
N GLN A 215 0.95 -0.40 4.08
CA GLN A 215 0.24 -1.61 4.40
C GLN A 215 0.21 -1.79 5.92
N LEU A 216 -0.96 -1.73 6.51
CA LEU A 216 -1.21 -1.87 7.93
C LEU A 216 -1.92 -3.19 8.19
N ARG A 217 -1.51 -3.92 9.23
CA ARG A 217 -2.13 -5.17 9.65
C ARG A 217 -2.68 -5.05 11.07
N THR A 218 -3.52 -5.96 11.47
CA THR A 218 -4.36 -6.01 12.69
C THR A 218 -3.88 -5.16 13.86
N LYS A 219 -2.64 -5.37 14.35
CA LYS A 219 -2.08 -4.64 15.51
C LYS A 219 -1.76 -3.17 15.24
N ALA A 220 -1.78 -2.74 13.98
CA ALA A 220 -1.54 -1.35 13.57
C ALA A 220 -2.82 -0.66 13.10
N ILE A 221 -3.98 -1.29 13.25
CA ILE A 221 -5.27 -0.77 12.81
C ILE A 221 -6.12 -0.45 14.04
N ASN A 222 -6.50 0.82 14.16
CA ASN A 222 -7.40 1.36 15.20
C ASN A 222 -8.24 2.50 14.61
N ALA A 223 -9.09 3.13 15.39
CA ALA A 223 -9.93 4.24 14.95
C ALA A 223 -9.16 5.45 14.41
N GLU A 224 -7.91 5.65 14.84
CA GLU A 224 -7.05 6.75 14.44
C GLU A 224 -6.04 6.38 13.35
N THR A 225 -6.14 5.19 12.77
CA THR A 225 -5.14 4.61 11.86
C THR A 225 -4.73 5.55 10.74
N ILE A 226 -5.69 6.21 10.08
CA ILE A 226 -5.40 7.12 8.97
C ILE A 226 -4.62 8.34 9.46
N SER A 227 -4.98 8.92 10.60
CA SER A 227 -4.25 10.06 11.17
C SER A 227 -2.86 9.68 11.70
N GLU A 228 -2.68 8.46 12.21
CA GLU A 228 -1.38 7.97 12.68
C GLU A 228 -0.35 7.78 11.56
N ILE A 229 -0.80 7.60 10.31
CA ILE A 229 0.12 7.54 9.16
C ILE A 229 0.90 8.85 9.02
N SER A 230 0.32 10.00 9.39
CA SER A 230 1.05 11.27 9.42
C SER A 230 2.30 11.20 10.30
N LYS A 231 2.20 10.62 11.50
CA LYS A 231 3.35 10.40 12.39
C LYS A 231 4.38 9.42 11.80
N ARG A 232 3.91 8.46 11.01
CA ARG A 232 4.80 7.50 10.33
C ARG A 232 5.53 8.14 9.16
N LEU A 233 4.92 9.10 8.46
CA LEU A 233 5.56 9.88 7.41
C LEU A 233 6.74 10.69 7.94
N GLU A 234 6.75 11.10 9.21
CA GLU A 234 7.91 11.75 9.86
C GLU A 234 9.17 10.89 9.88
N ASN A 235 9.04 9.57 9.73
CA ASN A 235 10.19 8.66 9.64
C ASN A 235 10.79 8.59 8.23
N PHE A 236 10.23 9.30 7.26
CA PHE A 236 10.73 9.36 5.90
C PHE A 236 11.35 10.72 5.64
N SER A 237 12.40 10.73 4.86
CA SER A 237 13.08 11.94 4.44
C SER A 237 13.60 11.80 3.02
N PHE A 238 13.67 12.92 2.32
CA PHE A 238 14.30 12.99 1.01
C PHE A 238 15.81 12.96 1.15
N PHE A 239 16.42 12.19 0.27
CA PHE A 239 17.85 12.19 0.12
C PHE A 239 18.23 12.84 -1.21
N SER A 240 18.82 14.03 -1.15
CA SER A 240 19.51 14.63 -2.28
C SER A 240 21.01 14.60 -2.03
N LEU A 241 21.76 13.98 -2.93
CA LEU A 241 23.23 14.02 -2.87
C LEU A 241 23.78 15.45 -2.93
N SER A 242 23.04 16.39 -3.52
CA SER A 242 23.41 17.80 -3.55
C SER A 242 23.42 18.47 -2.19
N SER A 243 22.64 17.96 -1.23
CA SER A 243 22.58 18.49 0.14
C SER A 243 23.69 17.98 1.05
N VAL A 244 24.46 16.98 0.59
CA VAL A 244 25.52 16.35 1.38
C VAL A 244 26.88 16.91 0.93
N PRO A 245 27.80 17.26 1.87
CA PRO A 245 29.15 17.66 1.51
C PRO A 245 29.84 16.64 0.63
N ASP A 246 30.64 17.10 -0.35
CA ASP A 246 31.22 16.24 -1.39
C ASP A 246 32.05 15.10 -0.82
N ASP A 247 32.81 15.33 0.24
CA ASP A 247 33.62 14.33 0.96
C ASP A 247 32.75 13.24 1.65
N SER A 248 31.49 13.50 1.83
CA SER A 248 30.54 12.60 2.51
C SER A 248 29.54 11.95 1.58
N LYS A 249 29.48 12.34 0.29
CA LYS A 249 28.48 11.83 -0.68
C LYS A 249 28.58 10.32 -0.88
N ALA A 250 29.79 9.79 -1.07
CA ALA A 250 29.99 8.35 -1.23
C ALA A 250 29.54 7.56 0.01
N PHE A 251 29.92 8.03 1.20
CA PHE A 251 29.47 7.42 2.45
C PHE A 251 27.96 7.48 2.59
N ALA A 252 27.36 8.61 2.28
CA ALA A 252 25.90 8.80 2.35
C ALA A 252 25.17 7.87 1.40
N TYR A 253 25.61 7.76 0.16
CA TYR A 253 25.04 6.87 -0.84
C TYR A 253 25.09 5.40 -0.38
N ILE A 254 26.24 4.94 0.07
CA ILE A 254 26.42 3.55 0.52
C ILE A 254 25.61 3.30 1.80
N PHE A 255 25.57 4.27 2.73
CA PHE A 255 24.76 4.15 3.93
C PHE A 255 23.26 3.95 3.62
N LEU A 256 22.76 4.58 2.58
CA LEU A 256 21.34 4.52 2.24
C LEU A 256 20.98 3.29 1.40
N HIS A 257 21.88 2.85 0.54
CA HIS A 257 21.58 1.80 -0.44
C HIS A 257 22.18 0.44 -0.08
N ALA A 258 23.35 0.42 0.55
CA ALA A 258 24.07 -0.81 0.87
C ALA A 258 24.83 -0.69 2.21
N PRO A 259 24.16 -0.43 3.34
CA PRO A 259 24.83 -0.14 4.63
C PRO A 259 25.73 -1.27 5.16
N ALA A 260 25.54 -2.50 4.70
CA ALA A 260 26.38 -3.63 5.04
C ALA A 260 27.81 -3.50 4.45
N LEU A 261 27.97 -2.82 3.33
CA LEU A 261 29.25 -2.63 2.67
C LEU A 261 30.12 -1.52 3.30
N LEU A 262 29.56 -0.73 4.23
CA LEU A 262 30.33 0.37 4.84
C LEU A 262 31.66 -0.07 5.49
N PRO A 263 31.74 -1.19 6.24
CA PRO A 263 33.02 -1.64 6.82
C PRO A 263 34.02 -2.06 5.74
N GLU A 264 33.58 -2.63 4.64
CA GLU A 264 34.43 -3.10 3.54
C GLU A 264 34.98 -1.92 2.71
N LEU A 265 34.11 -0.96 2.40
CA LEU A 265 34.46 0.19 1.55
C LEU A 265 35.18 1.30 2.32
N PHE A 266 35.03 1.33 3.64
CA PHE A 266 35.72 2.27 4.54
C PHE A 266 36.49 1.54 5.64
N PRO A 267 37.45 0.64 5.32
CA PRO A 267 38.15 -0.18 6.31
C PRO A 267 39.02 0.64 7.28
N TYR A 268 39.36 1.87 6.89
CA TYR A 268 40.10 2.81 7.73
C TYR A 268 39.24 3.50 8.81
N LEU A 269 37.90 3.36 8.72
CA LEU A 269 37.00 3.93 9.71
C LEU A 269 36.70 2.92 10.83
N LYS A 270 36.96 3.30 12.07
CA LYS A 270 36.58 2.50 13.23
C LYS A 270 35.06 2.36 13.32
N PRO A 271 34.51 1.25 13.84
CA PRO A 271 33.06 1.02 13.95
C PRO A 271 32.32 2.17 14.64
N ASN A 272 32.91 2.76 15.68
CA ASN A 272 32.32 3.92 16.37
C ASN A 272 32.25 5.16 15.49
N THR A 273 33.27 5.38 14.64
CA THR A 273 33.28 6.49 13.68
C THR A 273 32.17 6.32 12.65
N ILE A 274 31.99 5.10 12.13
CA ILE A 274 30.87 4.76 11.22
C ILE A 274 29.52 5.05 11.90
N ARG A 275 29.35 4.64 13.17
CA ARG A 275 28.13 4.91 13.93
C ARG A 275 27.85 6.41 14.08
N VAL A 276 28.86 7.19 14.43
CA VAL A 276 28.75 8.65 14.57
C VAL A 276 28.41 9.32 13.23
N LYS A 277 29.09 8.92 12.13
CA LYS A 277 28.79 9.43 10.78
C LYS A 277 27.35 9.11 10.38
N LYS A 278 26.88 7.89 10.59
CA LYS A 278 25.46 7.50 10.36
C LYS A 278 24.48 8.39 11.14
N THR A 279 24.76 8.66 12.40
CA THR A 279 23.90 9.51 13.25
C THR A 279 23.88 10.97 12.76
N ARG A 280 25.04 11.53 12.42
CA ARG A 280 25.15 12.89 11.87
C ARG A 280 24.41 13.00 10.54
N LEU A 281 24.59 12.03 9.65
CA LEU A 281 23.90 12.00 8.36
C LEU A 281 22.37 11.95 8.52
N ARG A 282 21.86 11.10 9.43
CA ARG A 282 20.41 11.07 9.72
C ARG A 282 19.88 12.41 10.20
N LYS A 283 20.60 13.10 11.10
CA LYS A 283 20.23 14.44 11.56
C LYS A 283 20.24 15.45 10.42
N HIS A 284 21.26 15.39 9.57
CA HIS A 284 21.38 16.27 8.41
C HIS A 284 20.23 16.07 7.43
N LEU A 285 19.92 14.82 7.08
CA LEU A 285 18.78 14.48 6.20
C LEU A 285 17.46 14.98 6.78
N LYS A 286 17.24 14.78 8.08
CA LYS A 286 16.02 15.25 8.75
C LYS A 286 15.90 16.77 8.77
N ALA A 287 17.00 17.48 8.97
CA ALA A 287 17.02 18.96 8.96
C ALA A 287 16.80 19.52 7.54
N PHE A 288 17.35 18.86 6.52
CA PHE A 288 17.18 19.25 5.13
C PHE A 288 15.74 19.08 4.65
N ASP A 289 15.04 18.07 5.14
CA ASP A 289 13.66 17.75 4.79
C ASP A 289 12.60 18.63 5.48
N SER A 290 13.02 19.53 6.39
CA SER A 290 12.11 20.36 7.17
C SER A 290 11.22 21.31 6.32
N ASN A 291 11.54 21.52 5.03
CA ASN A 291 10.78 22.31 4.07
C ASN A 291 10.33 21.50 2.85
N SER A 292 10.27 20.17 2.94
CA SER A 292 10.18 19.32 1.77
C SER A 292 8.91 18.52 1.69
N PHE A 293 8.90 17.67 0.73
CA PHE A 293 7.85 16.79 0.26
C PHE A 293 7.23 15.89 1.35
N SER A 294 7.92 15.55 2.46
CA SER A 294 7.28 14.81 3.54
C SER A 294 6.19 15.65 4.23
N LEU A 295 6.35 16.97 4.29
CA LEU A 295 5.31 17.90 4.74
C LEU A 295 4.16 17.97 3.72
N GLU A 296 4.47 17.98 2.41
CA GLU A 296 3.43 17.94 1.38
C GLU A 296 2.59 16.64 1.47
N LEU A 297 3.23 15.48 1.74
CA LEU A 297 2.52 14.22 1.97
C LEU A 297 1.63 14.27 3.22
N GLN A 298 2.14 14.85 4.32
CA GLN A 298 1.36 15.03 5.55
C GLN A 298 0.18 15.99 5.35
N ASP A 299 0.39 17.11 4.67
CA ASP A 299 -0.66 18.07 4.36
C ASP A 299 -1.72 17.46 3.42
N ALA A 300 -1.30 16.72 2.39
CA ALA A 300 -2.21 16.01 1.51
C ALA A 300 -3.04 14.97 2.29
N LEU A 301 -2.42 14.24 3.22
CA LEU A 301 -3.12 13.29 4.08
C LEU A 301 -4.13 14.02 4.98
N LYS A 302 -3.71 15.07 5.67
CA LYS A 302 -4.58 15.85 6.55
C LYS A 302 -5.81 16.37 5.82
N LYS A 303 -5.64 16.93 4.62
CA LYS A 303 -6.75 17.42 3.78
C LYS A 303 -7.70 16.32 3.34
N GLN A 304 -7.20 15.11 3.09
CA GLN A 304 -8.00 13.99 2.56
C GLN A 304 -8.50 13.03 3.65
N THR A 305 -8.02 13.12 4.88
CA THR A 305 -8.43 12.26 6.02
C THR A 305 -9.95 12.22 6.25
N PRO A 306 -10.71 13.36 6.21
CA PRO A 306 -12.16 13.30 6.41
C PRO A 306 -12.86 12.45 5.33
N ARG A 307 -12.42 12.57 4.06
CA ARG A 307 -12.94 11.77 2.95
C ARG A 307 -12.62 10.29 3.12
N LEU A 308 -11.37 9.97 3.47
CA LEU A 308 -10.92 8.59 3.67
C LEU A 308 -11.65 7.91 4.83
N ASN A 309 -11.84 8.61 5.94
CA ASN A 309 -12.60 8.10 7.07
C ASN A 309 -14.06 7.85 6.71
N ASN A 310 -14.69 8.76 5.95
CA ASN A 310 -16.04 8.58 5.48
C ASN A 310 -16.16 7.39 4.51
N GLU A 311 -15.21 7.23 3.59
CA GLU A 311 -15.14 6.10 2.68
C GLU A 311 -15.00 4.77 3.44
N LEU A 312 -14.11 4.71 4.42
CA LEU A 312 -13.91 3.55 5.27
C LEU A 312 -15.19 3.22 6.06
N LYS A 313 -15.83 4.23 6.65
CA LYS A 313 -17.11 4.08 7.34
C LYS A 313 -18.23 3.59 6.42
N GLN A 314 -18.28 4.04 5.18
CA GLN A 314 -19.26 3.55 4.20
C GLN A 314 -19.03 2.09 3.79
N LEU A 315 -17.77 1.64 3.76
CA LEU A 315 -17.40 0.28 3.37
C LEU A 315 -17.65 -0.74 4.48
N ILE A 316 -17.34 -0.42 5.72
CA ILE A 316 -17.40 -1.38 6.83
C ILE A 316 -18.32 -0.96 7.98
N GLY A 317 -19.02 0.19 7.85
CA GLY A 317 -19.98 0.68 8.84
C GLY A 317 -19.32 1.18 10.12
N GLU A 318 -20.10 1.24 11.20
CA GLU A 318 -19.64 1.65 12.54
C GLU A 318 -18.82 0.56 13.26
N PHE A 319 -18.57 -0.56 12.60
CA PHE A 319 -17.81 -1.70 13.13
C PHE A 319 -16.36 -1.41 13.48
N ILE A 320 -15.82 -0.25 13.08
CA ILE A 320 -14.45 0.18 13.44
C ILE A 320 -14.31 0.42 14.95
N GLU A 321 -15.39 0.75 15.65
CA GLU A 321 -15.36 1.03 17.10
C GLU A 321 -15.12 -0.23 17.95
N LEU A 322 -15.33 -1.43 17.39
CA LEU A 322 -15.18 -2.69 18.11
C LEU A 322 -13.73 -3.22 18.16
N THR A 323 -12.81 -2.70 17.34
CA THR A 323 -11.41 -3.12 17.39
C THR A 323 -10.64 -2.60 18.59
N SER A 324 -11.18 -1.65 19.34
CA SER A 324 -10.57 -1.15 20.59
C SER A 324 -10.77 -2.08 21.80
N LYS A 325 -11.60 -3.12 21.70
CA LYS A 325 -11.85 -4.10 22.78
C LYS A 325 -11.10 -5.42 22.65
N GLY A 326 -10.26 -5.57 21.61
CA GLY A 326 -9.53 -6.81 21.29
C GLY A 326 -8.13 -6.91 21.89
N GLU A 327 -7.80 -6.26 23.01
CA GLU A 327 -6.45 -6.33 23.60
C GLU A 327 -6.17 -7.58 24.47
N ASP A 328 -7.13 -8.48 24.67
CA ASP A 328 -6.95 -9.58 25.64
C ASP A 328 -7.09 -11.01 25.10
N ILE A 329 -6.95 -11.26 23.80
CA ILE A 329 -6.91 -12.65 23.32
C ILE A 329 -5.75 -12.83 22.31
N LEU A 330 -4.54 -13.03 22.83
CA LEU A 330 -3.46 -13.91 22.31
C LEU A 330 -2.30 -13.91 23.31
#